data_3dec123a0c5cfd837a1be358984929de
#
_entry.id   3dec123a0c5cfd837a1be358984929de
#
_cell.length_a   1.000
_cell.length_b   1.000
_cell.length_c   1.000
_cell.angle_alpha   90.00
_cell.angle_beta   90.00
_cell.angle_gamma   90.00
#
_symmetry.space_group_name_H-M   'P 1'
#
loop_
_entity.id
_entity.type
_entity.pdbx_description
1 polymer ?
#
loop_
_entity_poly.entity_id
_entity_poly.type
_entity_poly.pdbx_seq_one_letter_code
_entity_poly.pdbx_strand_id
1 'polypeptide(L)'
;PVGTTIRFVLDPLWRDRLEPDARNAELYAPIEISLNGAKQPNKQWLAEAEAIVERDGVRIGIYRRSRMFNPAASINFHGVTVACRLPGVSEPDRHWTALIDIVDAPQIQLVLPARKEVVDNAALASLRTTVAVAIYEHIRGLGTHRLSYRDWCDARDLGVDLPESTTHLNPWTPTQADSDSDLSHGRPPLTGEPILMCEFGAALEQCAAFALAKEERFAGRLADLDPPMQGYGWYDALPRVTGVHFAFELNGAISTFDAGDNVPEIESGPVDGLTLFVDVSAATTETFMVPAPVAIIFDDGWHCCLEDARIVFASPKLISANELVDLLEGTCFSPSTERDADSWEAQHDHFIADAREIATSLLEGEDAALIEKARNILDERVRWFIPKGRTLHAAIGHDGLELRLDPARPATGVEVIEETP
;
A
#
# COMPACT_ATOMS: atom_id res chain seq x y z
N PRO A 1 7.72 52.35 -37.88
CA PRO A 1 7.34 51.22 -37.06
C PRO A 1 5.82 51.11 -37.09
N VAL A 2 5.32 50.03 -37.61
CA VAL A 2 3.89 49.72 -37.58
C VAL A 2 3.67 48.98 -36.27
N GLY A 3 2.90 49.60 -35.34
CA GLY A 3 2.63 48.97 -34.03
C GLY A 3 1.35 49.59 -33.42
N THR A 4 0.71 48.91 -32.49
CA THR A 4 -0.42 49.37 -31.71
C THR A 4 0.07 49.81 -30.33
N THR A 5 -0.32 51.00 -29.92
CA THR A 5 -0.06 51.51 -28.55
C THR A 5 -1.37 51.61 -27.79
N ILE A 6 -1.45 50.95 -26.64
CA ILE A 6 -2.59 51.00 -25.75
C ILE A 6 -2.18 51.76 -24.47
N ARG A 7 -2.98 52.74 -24.04
CA ARG A 7 -2.78 53.49 -22.81
C ARG A 7 -4.06 53.42 -21.99
N PHE A 8 -3.91 53.13 -20.69
CA PHE A 8 -5.01 53.13 -19.74
C PHE A 8 -4.57 53.65 -18.38
N VAL A 9 -5.53 54.11 -17.59
CA VAL A 9 -5.28 54.52 -16.21
C VAL A 9 -5.28 53.27 -15.36
N LEU A 10 -4.17 53.08 -14.62
CA LEU A 10 -4.02 51.94 -13.72
C LEU A 10 -4.74 52.23 -12.42
N ASP A 11 -5.65 51.37 -11.98
CA ASP A 11 -6.25 51.39 -10.66
C ASP A 11 -5.16 51.18 -9.60
N PRO A 12 -5.14 51.98 -8.52
CA PRO A 12 -4.17 51.82 -7.45
C PRO A 12 -4.07 50.39 -6.86
N LEU A 13 -5.17 49.67 -6.83
CA LEU A 13 -5.24 48.26 -6.36
C LEU A 13 -4.44 47.27 -7.24
N TRP A 14 -4.12 47.66 -8.46
CA TRP A 14 -3.39 46.81 -9.41
C TRP A 14 -1.87 47.11 -9.44
N ARG A 15 -1.42 48.19 -8.82
CA ARG A 15 -0.02 48.65 -8.93
C ARG A 15 0.98 47.58 -8.53
N ASP A 16 0.74 46.91 -7.39
CA ASP A 16 1.67 45.93 -6.83
C ASP A 16 1.57 44.54 -7.52
N ARG A 17 0.46 44.29 -8.22
CA ARG A 17 0.20 43.03 -8.89
C ARG A 17 0.55 43.04 -10.37
N LEU A 18 0.60 44.22 -10.99
CA LEU A 18 0.76 44.34 -12.45
C LEU A 18 2.02 43.65 -12.95
N GLU A 19 3.15 43.85 -12.30
CA GLU A 19 4.42 43.30 -12.73
C GLU A 19 4.50 41.76 -12.54
N PRO A 20 4.13 41.20 -11.38
CA PRO A 20 4.01 39.74 -11.22
C PRO A 20 3.01 39.10 -12.20
N ASP A 21 1.84 39.71 -12.41
CA ASP A 21 0.82 39.19 -13.30
C ASP A 21 1.25 39.26 -14.78
N ALA A 22 1.93 40.35 -15.17
CA ALA A 22 2.51 40.49 -16.50
C ALA A 22 3.59 39.43 -16.75
N ARG A 23 4.49 39.19 -15.79
CA ARG A 23 5.53 38.16 -15.87
C ARG A 23 4.92 36.74 -16.03
N ASN A 24 3.85 36.46 -15.31
CA ASN A 24 3.15 35.19 -15.46
C ASN A 24 2.46 35.03 -16.81
N ALA A 25 1.84 36.11 -17.32
CA ALA A 25 1.13 36.08 -18.62
C ALA A 25 2.07 35.92 -19.80
N GLU A 26 3.30 36.42 -19.69
CA GLU A 26 4.28 36.36 -20.80
C GLU A 26 5.10 35.07 -20.85
N LEU A 27 5.05 34.27 -19.78
CA LEU A 27 5.93 33.13 -19.56
C LEU A 27 5.97 32.14 -20.74
N TYR A 28 4.86 31.96 -21.42
CA TYR A 28 4.68 31.02 -22.54
C TYR A 28 4.25 31.71 -23.85
N ALA A 29 4.44 33.02 -23.95
CA ALA A 29 4.04 33.76 -25.15
C ALA A 29 4.88 33.33 -26.36
N PRO A 30 4.30 33.21 -27.56
CA PRO A 30 5.03 32.81 -28.75
C PRO A 30 5.92 33.92 -29.35
N ILE A 31 5.92 35.09 -28.73
CA ILE A 31 6.67 36.27 -29.14
C ILE A 31 7.57 36.75 -28.01
N GLU A 32 8.64 37.48 -28.37
CA GLU A 32 9.49 38.13 -27.38
C GLU A 32 8.77 39.28 -26.69
N ILE A 33 8.76 39.27 -25.37
CA ILE A 33 8.12 40.29 -24.55
C ILE A 33 9.19 41.02 -23.71
N SER A 34 9.05 42.33 -23.60
CA SER A 34 9.87 43.15 -22.71
C SER A 34 8.99 43.88 -21.71
N LEU A 35 9.28 43.75 -20.43
CA LEU A 35 8.62 44.46 -19.32
C LEU A 35 9.55 45.55 -18.79
N ASN A 36 9.08 46.81 -18.75
CA ASN A 36 9.89 47.96 -18.31
C ASN A 36 11.27 48.07 -19.03
N GLY A 37 11.32 47.67 -20.31
CA GLY A 37 12.54 47.68 -21.12
C GLY A 37 13.48 46.50 -20.92
N ALA A 38 13.20 45.58 -19.99
CA ALA A 38 13.96 44.35 -19.79
C ALA A 38 13.30 43.18 -20.51
N LYS A 39 14.06 42.45 -21.32
CA LYS A 39 13.60 41.23 -22.00
C LYS A 39 13.30 40.18 -20.94
N GLN A 40 12.11 39.60 -21.06
CA GLN A 40 11.67 38.54 -20.12
C GLN A 40 12.04 37.15 -20.61
N PRO A 41 12.34 36.20 -19.68
CA PRO A 41 12.63 34.83 -20.05
C PRO A 41 11.36 34.15 -20.57
N ASN A 42 11.41 33.62 -21.78
CA ASN A 42 10.34 32.79 -22.33
C ASN A 42 10.62 31.30 -21.99
N LYS A 43 9.63 30.60 -21.44
CA LYS A 43 9.70 29.16 -21.17
C LYS A 43 8.99 28.40 -22.28
N GLN A 44 9.55 27.25 -22.61
CA GLN A 44 8.88 26.33 -23.53
C GLN A 44 7.75 25.61 -22.78
N TRP A 45 6.52 25.71 -23.30
CA TRP A 45 5.33 25.12 -22.70
C TRP A 45 5.45 23.59 -22.56
N LEU A 46 5.99 22.93 -23.59
CA LEU A 46 6.17 21.47 -23.60
C LEU A 46 7.57 21.04 -23.18
N ALA A 47 8.26 21.85 -22.37
CA ALA A 47 9.55 21.43 -21.81
C ALA A 47 9.38 20.13 -21.00
N GLU A 48 10.42 19.28 -21.02
CA GLU A 48 10.46 18.00 -20.30
C GLU A 48 9.42 16.95 -20.72
N ALA A 49 8.72 17.14 -21.84
CA ALA A 49 7.87 16.10 -22.41
C ALA A 49 8.71 14.90 -22.83
N GLU A 50 8.31 13.66 -22.49
CA GLU A 50 8.96 12.45 -22.99
C GLU A 50 8.77 12.26 -24.49
N ALA A 51 7.65 12.74 -25.01
CA ALA A 51 7.38 12.79 -26.45
C ALA A 51 6.51 14.01 -26.79
N ILE A 52 6.70 14.53 -28.00
CA ILE A 52 5.86 15.59 -28.56
C ILE A 52 5.30 15.08 -29.88
N VAL A 53 3.98 15.13 -30.01
CA VAL A 53 3.22 14.72 -31.20
C VAL A 53 2.52 15.94 -31.79
N GLU A 54 2.61 16.15 -33.11
CA GLU A 54 1.90 17.22 -33.81
C GLU A 54 0.77 16.62 -34.62
N ARG A 55 -0.47 17.06 -34.34
CA ARG A 55 -1.69 16.64 -35.04
C ARG A 55 -2.72 17.76 -35.06
N ASP A 56 -3.40 17.91 -36.17
CA ASP A 56 -4.58 18.80 -36.35
C ASP A 56 -4.35 20.23 -35.83
N GLY A 57 -3.14 20.77 -36.03
CA GLY A 57 -2.75 22.11 -35.59
C GLY A 57 -2.48 22.25 -34.08
N VAL A 58 -2.30 21.13 -33.36
CA VAL A 58 -1.90 21.13 -31.98
C VAL A 58 -0.61 20.34 -31.77
N ARG A 59 0.18 20.73 -30.77
CA ARG A 59 1.33 19.99 -30.27
C ARG A 59 0.96 19.39 -28.92
N ILE A 60 1.09 18.08 -28.79
CA ILE A 60 0.75 17.32 -27.61
C ILE A 60 2.06 16.84 -26.97
N GLY A 61 2.40 17.38 -25.80
CA GLY A 61 3.51 16.87 -24.99
C GLY A 61 3.01 15.79 -24.04
N ILE A 62 3.66 14.64 -24.05
CA ILE A 62 3.32 13.49 -23.19
C ILE A 62 4.30 13.43 -22.02
N TYR A 63 3.77 13.24 -20.82
CA TYR A 63 4.52 13.26 -19.57
C TYR A 63 4.20 12.05 -18.71
N ARG A 64 5.23 11.50 -18.10
CA ARG A 64 5.09 10.54 -17.01
C ARG A 64 5.11 11.30 -15.69
N ARG A 65 4.02 11.23 -14.92
CA ARG A 65 3.83 12.01 -13.69
C ARG A 65 3.36 11.10 -12.53
N SER A 66 3.40 11.64 -11.32
CA SER A 66 2.68 11.05 -10.18
C SER A 66 1.16 11.16 -10.39
N ARG A 67 0.38 10.20 -9.91
CA ARG A 67 -1.10 10.23 -9.95
C ARG A 67 -1.71 11.47 -9.28
N MET A 68 -1.00 12.09 -8.34
CA MET A 68 -1.44 13.30 -7.65
C MET A 68 -1.15 14.59 -8.43
N PHE A 69 -0.49 14.50 -9.58
CA PHE A 69 -0.16 15.66 -10.39
C PHE A 69 -1.42 16.17 -11.13
N ASN A 70 -1.90 17.34 -10.73
CA ASN A 70 -2.96 18.06 -11.42
C ASN A 70 -2.42 19.44 -11.80
N PRO A 71 -2.03 19.67 -13.06
CA PRO A 71 -1.49 20.97 -13.48
C PRO A 71 -2.57 22.05 -13.39
N ALA A 72 -2.19 23.23 -12.91
CA ALA A 72 -3.07 24.40 -12.84
C ALA A 72 -3.61 24.80 -14.25
N ALA A 73 -2.87 24.50 -15.30
CA ALA A 73 -3.27 24.68 -16.69
C ALA A 73 -2.73 23.51 -17.53
N SER A 74 -3.48 23.08 -18.54
CA SER A 74 -3.14 21.95 -19.42
C SER A 74 -3.07 22.32 -20.90
N ILE A 75 -3.56 23.51 -21.28
CA ILE A 75 -3.53 24.01 -22.66
C ILE A 75 -2.88 25.40 -22.69
N ASN A 76 -1.90 25.56 -23.56
CA ASN A 76 -1.37 26.86 -23.95
C ASN A 76 -2.05 27.32 -25.25
N PHE A 77 -2.75 28.44 -25.18
CA PHE A 77 -3.43 29.06 -26.30
C PHE A 77 -2.72 30.35 -26.68
N HIS A 78 -1.62 30.21 -27.46
CA HIS A 78 -0.79 31.35 -27.90
C HIS A 78 -0.28 32.22 -26.73
N GLY A 79 0.15 31.60 -25.65
CA GLY A 79 0.63 32.28 -24.44
C GLY A 79 -0.41 32.42 -23.33
N VAL A 80 -1.70 32.23 -23.62
CA VAL A 80 -2.77 32.17 -22.60
C VAL A 80 -2.91 30.72 -22.13
N THR A 81 -2.55 30.45 -20.89
CA THR A 81 -2.66 29.12 -20.32
C THR A 81 -4.02 28.90 -19.66
N VAL A 82 -4.69 27.81 -19.97
CA VAL A 82 -6.03 27.49 -19.47
C VAL A 82 -6.10 26.09 -18.88
N ALA A 83 -6.89 25.95 -17.81
CA ALA A 83 -7.22 24.66 -17.25
C ALA A 83 -8.21 23.94 -18.18
N CYS A 84 -7.92 22.67 -18.48
CA CYS A 84 -8.82 21.80 -19.21
C CYS A 84 -8.60 20.36 -18.75
N ARG A 85 -9.67 19.63 -18.50
CA ARG A 85 -9.57 18.21 -18.17
C ARG A 85 -9.25 17.41 -19.43
N LEU A 86 -8.02 16.93 -19.50
CA LEU A 86 -7.54 16.05 -20.54
C LEU A 86 -7.57 14.59 -20.06
N PRO A 87 -7.63 13.60 -20.96
CA PRO A 87 -7.48 12.21 -20.61
C PRO A 87 -6.08 11.93 -20.06
N GLY A 88 -6.01 11.03 -19.10
CA GLY A 88 -4.79 10.45 -18.60
C GLY A 88 -4.93 8.94 -18.53
N VAL A 89 -3.81 8.22 -18.56
CA VAL A 89 -3.77 6.76 -18.53
C VAL A 89 -2.88 6.33 -17.38
N SER A 90 -3.34 5.39 -16.56
CA SER A 90 -2.62 4.94 -15.36
C SER A 90 -2.08 3.54 -15.53
N GLU A 91 -0.87 3.34 -15.06
CA GLU A 91 -0.27 2.05 -14.78
C GLU A 91 0.02 1.97 -13.25
N PRO A 92 0.35 0.82 -12.68
CA PRO A 92 0.58 0.70 -11.23
C PRO A 92 1.63 1.68 -10.68
N ASP A 93 2.71 1.90 -11.40
CA ASP A 93 3.88 2.68 -11.01
C ASP A 93 4.00 4.05 -11.71
N ARG A 94 3.09 4.37 -12.64
CA ARG A 94 3.18 5.61 -13.44
C ARG A 94 1.82 6.09 -13.90
N HIS A 95 1.74 7.38 -14.19
CA HIS A 95 0.56 8.01 -14.74
C HIS A 95 0.95 8.89 -15.95
N TRP A 96 0.34 8.61 -17.09
CA TRP A 96 0.55 9.33 -18.33
C TRP A 96 -0.44 10.49 -18.44
N THR A 97 0.08 11.68 -18.66
CA THR A 97 -0.70 12.91 -18.84
C THR A 97 -0.21 13.67 -20.07
N ALA A 98 -0.99 14.63 -20.52
CA ALA A 98 -0.61 15.48 -21.63
C ALA A 98 -0.74 16.97 -21.29
N LEU A 99 0.12 17.79 -21.91
CA LEU A 99 -0.06 19.22 -22.06
C LEU A 99 -0.18 19.54 -23.55
N ILE A 100 -0.99 20.53 -23.88
CA ILE A 100 -1.30 20.91 -25.27
C ILE A 100 -0.81 22.33 -25.55
N ASP A 101 -0.18 22.50 -26.69
CA ASP A 101 0.15 23.79 -27.28
C ASP A 101 -0.65 23.99 -28.58
N ILE A 102 -1.52 24.97 -28.60
CA ILE A 102 -2.33 25.30 -29.79
C ILE A 102 -1.46 26.10 -30.74
N VAL A 103 -1.26 25.57 -31.96
CA VAL A 103 -0.47 26.22 -33.02
C VAL A 103 -1.40 26.81 -34.07
N ASP A 104 -2.24 25.98 -34.68
CA ASP A 104 -3.21 26.39 -35.71
C ASP A 104 -4.45 25.48 -35.68
N ALA A 105 -5.27 25.67 -34.62
CA ALA A 105 -6.51 24.91 -34.41
C ALA A 105 -7.67 25.88 -34.12
N PRO A 106 -8.18 26.61 -35.14
CA PRO A 106 -9.21 27.64 -34.96
C PRO A 106 -10.54 27.08 -34.45
N GLN A 107 -10.79 25.77 -34.56
CA GLN A 107 -11.97 25.10 -34.04
C GLN A 107 -11.97 25.00 -32.50
N ILE A 108 -10.80 25.10 -31.85
CA ILE A 108 -10.68 25.16 -30.41
C ILE A 108 -10.80 26.63 -29.97
N GLN A 109 -11.80 26.93 -29.16
CA GLN A 109 -12.14 28.30 -28.80
C GLN A 109 -12.16 28.48 -27.27
N LEU A 110 -11.75 29.69 -26.84
CA LEU A 110 -11.85 30.08 -25.44
C LEU A 110 -13.20 30.76 -25.17
N VAL A 111 -13.75 30.55 -23.99
CA VAL A 111 -14.96 31.22 -23.50
C VAL A 111 -14.67 32.72 -23.33
N LEU A 112 -15.40 33.59 -24.03
CA LEU A 112 -15.27 35.04 -23.94
C LEU A 112 -16.20 35.62 -22.85
N PRO A 113 -15.82 36.73 -22.21
CA PRO A 113 -14.59 37.50 -22.42
C PRO A 113 -13.41 37.06 -21.53
N ALA A 114 -13.64 36.16 -20.56
CA ALA A 114 -12.67 35.84 -19.53
C ALA A 114 -11.47 35.03 -20.00
N ARG A 115 -11.63 34.23 -21.09
CA ARG A 115 -10.60 33.35 -21.66
C ARG A 115 -9.95 32.39 -20.66
N LYS A 116 -10.70 31.97 -19.66
CA LYS A 116 -10.21 31.06 -18.58
C LYS A 116 -10.57 29.61 -18.82
N GLU A 117 -11.45 29.35 -19.80
CA GLU A 117 -11.98 28.02 -20.07
C GLU A 117 -12.04 27.81 -21.58
N VAL A 118 -11.99 26.55 -22.01
CA VAL A 118 -12.20 26.13 -23.38
C VAL A 118 -13.69 25.87 -23.59
N VAL A 119 -14.22 26.27 -24.74
CA VAL A 119 -15.61 25.97 -25.11
C VAL A 119 -15.79 24.46 -25.23
N ASP A 120 -16.73 23.90 -24.46
CA ASP A 120 -17.07 22.49 -24.54
C ASP A 120 -17.92 22.20 -25.77
N ASN A 121 -17.28 21.68 -26.81
CA ASN A 121 -17.86 21.41 -28.12
C ASN A 121 -17.27 20.14 -28.74
N ALA A 122 -17.74 19.78 -29.93
CA ALA A 122 -17.24 18.59 -30.64
C ALA A 122 -15.74 18.66 -30.97
N ALA A 123 -15.17 19.85 -31.15
CA ALA A 123 -13.74 20.01 -31.39
C ALA A 123 -12.91 19.69 -30.14
N LEU A 124 -13.38 20.10 -28.97
CA LEU A 124 -12.73 19.72 -27.69
C LEU A 124 -12.86 18.22 -27.42
N ALA A 125 -14.01 17.62 -27.74
CA ALA A 125 -14.19 16.16 -27.62
C ALA A 125 -13.21 15.42 -28.55
N SER A 126 -13.09 15.86 -29.80
CA SER A 126 -12.11 15.31 -30.76
C SER A 126 -10.68 15.47 -30.29
N LEU A 127 -10.32 16.65 -29.73
CA LEU A 127 -9.00 16.87 -29.13
C LEU A 127 -8.70 15.91 -28.00
N ARG A 128 -9.65 15.65 -27.09
CA ARG A 128 -9.51 14.66 -26.03
C ARG A 128 -9.23 13.26 -26.58
N THR A 129 -9.96 12.86 -27.62
CA THR A 129 -9.70 11.59 -28.32
C THR A 129 -8.29 11.54 -28.91
N THR A 130 -7.87 12.60 -29.60
CA THR A 130 -6.52 12.71 -30.17
C THR A 130 -5.43 12.60 -29.11
N VAL A 131 -5.65 13.21 -27.94
CA VAL A 131 -4.73 13.11 -26.79
C VAL A 131 -4.65 11.67 -26.27
N ALA A 132 -5.79 11.00 -26.09
CA ALA A 132 -5.82 9.61 -25.65
C ALA A 132 -5.06 8.69 -26.62
N VAL A 133 -5.32 8.83 -27.91
CA VAL A 133 -4.60 8.09 -28.96
C VAL A 133 -3.11 8.36 -28.89
N ALA A 134 -2.70 9.62 -28.75
CA ALA A 134 -1.27 9.97 -28.67
C ALA A 134 -0.58 9.32 -27.45
N ILE A 135 -1.25 9.27 -26.30
CA ILE A 135 -0.74 8.59 -25.10
C ILE A 135 -0.60 7.08 -25.36
N TYR A 136 -1.61 6.41 -25.89
CA TYR A 136 -1.54 4.98 -26.17
C TYR A 136 -0.50 4.63 -27.24
N GLU A 137 -0.34 5.46 -28.28
CA GLU A 137 0.72 5.26 -29.26
C GLU A 137 2.13 5.44 -28.66
N HIS A 138 2.28 6.37 -27.73
CA HIS A 138 3.51 6.52 -26.99
C HIS A 138 3.81 5.25 -26.16
N ILE A 139 2.81 4.74 -25.44
CA ILE A 139 2.92 3.49 -24.66
C ILE A 139 3.28 2.32 -25.58
N ARG A 140 2.65 2.24 -26.78
CA ARG A 140 2.99 1.23 -27.79
C ARG A 140 4.47 1.30 -28.19
N GLY A 141 4.99 2.53 -28.33
CA GLY A 141 6.39 2.78 -28.69
C GLY A 141 7.38 2.31 -27.63
N LEU A 142 6.96 2.17 -26.36
CA LEU A 142 7.78 1.62 -25.28
C LEU A 142 7.93 0.10 -25.35
N GLY A 143 7.08 -0.59 -26.11
CA GLY A 143 7.12 -2.04 -26.34
C GLY A 143 6.54 -2.89 -25.21
N THR A 144 6.42 -2.36 -24.00
CA THR A 144 5.84 -3.06 -22.82
C THR A 144 5.00 -2.09 -22.01
N HIS A 145 3.94 -2.61 -21.39
CA HIS A 145 3.08 -1.82 -20.52
C HIS A 145 2.45 -2.68 -19.42
N ARG A 146 1.83 -1.99 -18.43
CA ARG A 146 1.07 -2.59 -17.31
C ARG A 146 -0.32 -1.96 -17.19
N LEU A 147 -0.96 -1.69 -18.32
CA LEU A 147 -2.31 -1.15 -18.35
C LEU A 147 -3.31 -2.12 -17.76
N SER A 148 -4.38 -1.60 -17.17
CA SER A 148 -5.54 -2.41 -16.86
C SER A 148 -6.12 -3.02 -18.15
N TYR A 149 -6.82 -4.15 -18.04
CA TYR A 149 -7.51 -4.76 -19.19
C TYR A 149 -8.49 -3.79 -19.84
N ARG A 150 -9.16 -2.97 -19.02
CA ARG A 150 -10.07 -1.92 -19.52
C ARG A 150 -9.33 -0.90 -20.36
N ASP A 151 -8.23 -0.31 -19.86
CA ASP A 151 -7.47 0.69 -20.62
C ASP A 151 -6.86 0.09 -21.88
N TRP A 152 -6.49 -1.18 -21.87
CA TRP A 152 -6.04 -1.90 -23.07
C TRP A 152 -7.16 -2.05 -24.11
N CYS A 153 -8.38 -2.37 -23.69
CA CYS A 153 -9.54 -2.38 -24.56
C CYS A 153 -9.86 -1.00 -25.11
N ASP A 154 -9.81 0.04 -24.25
CA ASP A 154 -10.03 1.43 -24.67
C ASP A 154 -9.01 1.86 -25.76
N ALA A 155 -7.74 1.47 -25.62
CA ALA A 155 -6.72 1.70 -26.65
C ALA A 155 -7.10 1.06 -28.00
N ARG A 156 -7.52 -0.21 -27.96
CA ARG A 156 -7.96 -0.95 -29.15
C ARG A 156 -9.19 -0.30 -29.81
N ASP A 157 -10.16 0.13 -29.02
CA ASP A 157 -11.37 0.79 -29.52
C ASP A 157 -11.05 2.15 -30.17
N LEU A 158 -9.97 2.79 -29.74
CA LEU A 158 -9.39 3.99 -30.35
C LEU A 158 -8.48 3.69 -31.56
N GLY A 159 -8.34 2.43 -31.95
CA GLY A 159 -7.52 1.99 -33.10
C GLY A 159 -6.03 1.86 -32.80
N VAL A 160 -5.63 1.83 -31.51
CA VAL A 160 -4.24 1.60 -31.12
C VAL A 160 -4.09 0.15 -30.63
N ASP A 161 -3.46 -0.68 -31.46
CA ASP A 161 -3.21 -2.08 -31.14
C ASP A 161 -1.95 -2.19 -30.25
N LEU A 162 -2.14 -2.67 -29.02
CA LEU A 162 -1.12 -2.89 -28.01
C LEU A 162 -0.95 -4.40 -27.79
N PRO A 163 0.27 -4.89 -27.50
CA PRO A 163 0.45 -6.25 -26.99
C PRO A 163 -0.33 -6.43 -25.68
N GLU A 164 -0.50 -7.65 -25.20
CA GLU A 164 -1.00 -7.85 -23.83
C GLU A 164 -0.02 -7.28 -22.79
N SER A 165 -0.57 -6.86 -21.65
CA SER A 165 0.22 -6.37 -20.51
C SER A 165 1.29 -7.35 -20.09
N THR A 166 2.44 -6.85 -19.70
CA THR A 166 3.48 -7.69 -19.08
C THR A 166 3.00 -8.22 -17.73
N THR A 167 3.27 -9.49 -17.47
CA THR A 167 2.95 -10.12 -16.19
C THR A 167 3.57 -9.36 -15.04
N HIS A 168 2.73 -8.90 -14.14
CA HIS A 168 3.13 -8.23 -12.91
C HIS A 168 2.13 -8.56 -11.82
N LEU A 169 2.59 -9.27 -10.81
CA LEU A 169 1.79 -9.65 -9.66
C LEU A 169 2.58 -9.35 -8.39
N ASN A 170 1.87 -8.90 -7.37
CA ASN A 170 2.44 -8.74 -6.05
C ASN A 170 2.38 -10.07 -5.30
N PRO A 171 3.42 -10.43 -4.53
CA PRO A 171 3.33 -11.54 -3.61
C PRO A 171 2.17 -11.33 -2.64
N TRP A 172 1.37 -12.39 -2.45
CA TRP A 172 0.26 -12.34 -1.50
C TRP A 172 0.74 -12.17 -0.07
N THR A 173 0.01 -11.36 0.68
CA THR A 173 0.13 -11.24 2.13
C THR A 173 -1.25 -11.41 2.74
N PRO A 174 -1.37 -12.13 3.87
CA PRO A 174 -2.64 -12.27 4.55
C PRO A 174 -3.16 -10.90 5.02
N THR A 175 -4.47 -10.78 5.03
CA THR A 175 -5.16 -9.60 5.55
C THR A 175 -4.73 -9.33 7.00
N GLN A 176 -4.43 -8.07 7.31
CA GLN A 176 -4.10 -7.61 8.65
C GLN A 176 -5.32 -6.96 9.29
N ALA A 177 -5.52 -7.15 10.58
CA ALA A 177 -6.59 -6.49 11.32
C ALA A 177 -6.38 -4.96 11.37
N ASP A 178 -5.13 -4.50 11.51
CA ASP A 178 -4.75 -3.10 11.32
C ASP A 178 -4.46 -2.82 9.84
N SER A 179 -5.43 -2.20 9.17
CA SER A 179 -5.32 -1.86 7.74
C SER A 179 -4.32 -0.74 7.44
N ASP A 180 -3.92 0.04 8.44
CA ASP A 180 -2.97 1.14 8.30
C ASP A 180 -1.52 0.67 8.46
N SER A 181 -1.30 -0.58 8.87
CA SER A 181 0.03 -1.17 8.91
C SER A 181 0.58 -1.35 7.50
N ASP A 182 1.45 -0.44 7.07
CA ASP A 182 2.13 -0.50 5.76
C ASP A 182 3.24 -1.57 5.78
N LEU A 183 2.84 -2.84 5.85
CA LEU A 183 3.74 -4.01 5.78
C LEU A 183 4.19 -4.34 4.35
N SER A 184 3.96 -3.44 3.38
CA SER A 184 4.39 -3.61 1.98
C SER A 184 5.92 -3.64 1.82
N HIS A 185 6.66 -3.26 2.86
CA HIS A 185 8.11 -3.22 2.85
C HIS A 185 8.71 -4.61 3.05
N GLY A 186 9.25 -5.18 1.98
CA GLY A 186 10.12 -6.36 2.05
C GLY A 186 9.48 -7.68 1.68
N ARG A 187 8.37 -7.68 0.94
CA ARG A 187 7.78 -8.92 0.39
C ARG A 187 8.81 -9.66 -0.48
N PRO A 188 9.07 -10.95 -0.21
CA PRO A 188 9.93 -11.73 -1.08
C PRO A 188 9.31 -11.84 -2.48
N PRO A 189 10.10 -11.76 -3.56
CA PRO A 189 9.57 -11.88 -4.91
C PRO A 189 8.97 -13.28 -5.13
N LEU A 190 8.00 -13.36 -6.04
CA LEU A 190 7.46 -14.64 -6.49
C LEU A 190 8.56 -15.49 -7.13
N THR A 191 8.63 -16.76 -6.75
CA THR A 191 9.72 -17.68 -7.15
C THR A 191 9.29 -18.79 -8.10
N GLY A 192 7.99 -18.88 -8.45
CA GLY A 192 7.45 -19.94 -9.31
C GLY A 192 6.26 -19.46 -10.13
N GLU A 193 5.54 -20.40 -10.72
CA GLU A 193 4.28 -20.08 -11.39
C GLU A 193 3.28 -19.54 -10.36
N PRO A 194 2.73 -18.34 -10.56
CA PRO A 194 1.85 -17.70 -9.59
C PRO A 194 0.54 -18.48 -9.39
N ILE A 195 0.04 -18.46 -8.17
CA ILE A 195 -1.29 -18.93 -7.79
C ILE A 195 -1.99 -17.73 -7.13
N LEU A 196 -3.10 -17.30 -7.69
CA LEU A 196 -3.85 -16.15 -7.15
C LEU A 196 -4.59 -16.55 -5.88
N MET A 197 -4.49 -15.75 -4.83
CA MET A 197 -5.17 -15.98 -3.56
C MET A 197 -6.43 -15.11 -3.49
N CYS A 198 -7.59 -15.72 -3.27
CA CYS A 198 -8.82 -15.00 -2.98
C CYS A 198 -8.84 -14.53 -1.52
N GLU A 199 -9.77 -13.64 -1.18
CA GLU A 199 -9.96 -13.12 0.17
C GLU A 199 -10.84 -14.09 1.00
N PHE A 200 -10.40 -14.39 2.23
CA PHE A 200 -11.07 -15.33 3.14
C PHE A 200 -11.25 -14.77 4.56
N GLY A 201 -10.74 -13.58 4.84
CA GLY A 201 -10.76 -12.95 6.16
C GLY A 201 -9.48 -13.21 6.98
N ALA A 202 -9.15 -12.24 7.84
CA ALA A 202 -7.85 -12.16 8.51
C ALA A 202 -7.48 -13.43 9.29
N ALA A 203 -8.36 -13.94 10.12
CA ALA A 203 -8.06 -15.12 10.95
C ALA A 203 -7.68 -16.35 10.13
N LEU A 204 -8.46 -16.61 9.07
CA LEU A 204 -8.23 -17.75 8.19
C LEU A 204 -6.95 -17.55 7.38
N GLU A 205 -6.74 -16.36 6.83
CA GLU A 205 -5.60 -16.02 5.99
C GLU A 205 -4.28 -16.04 6.77
N GLN A 206 -4.25 -15.51 7.99
CA GLN A 206 -3.05 -15.51 8.83
C GLN A 206 -2.59 -16.94 9.15
N CYS A 207 -3.52 -17.80 9.59
CA CYS A 207 -3.21 -19.19 9.88
C CYS A 207 -2.87 -20.00 8.62
N ALA A 208 -3.58 -19.75 7.51
CA ALA A 208 -3.27 -20.37 6.22
C ALA A 208 -1.90 -19.97 5.70
N ALA A 209 -1.54 -18.67 5.77
CA ALA A 209 -0.24 -18.17 5.37
C ALA A 209 0.90 -18.86 6.13
N PHE A 210 0.73 -19.02 7.46
CA PHE A 210 1.70 -19.69 8.31
C PHE A 210 1.90 -21.18 7.92
N ALA A 211 0.82 -21.89 7.59
CA ALA A 211 0.87 -23.27 7.14
C ALA A 211 1.47 -23.38 5.73
N LEU A 212 1.00 -22.55 4.79
CA LEU A 212 1.39 -22.60 3.37
C LEU A 212 2.83 -22.15 3.12
N ALA A 213 3.40 -21.31 3.99
CA ALA A 213 4.79 -20.86 3.89
C ALA A 213 5.79 -22.03 3.95
N LYS A 214 5.42 -23.14 4.59
CA LYS A 214 6.25 -24.34 4.76
C LYS A 214 5.93 -25.44 3.71
N GLU A 215 4.89 -25.26 2.89
CA GLU A 215 4.47 -26.22 1.88
C GLU A 215 5.06 -25.85 0.52
N GLU A 216 5.92 -26.67 -0.03
CA GLU A 216 6.70 -26.43 -1.25
C GLU A 216 5.83 -26.04 -2.46
N ARG A 217 4.59 -26.53 -2.52
CA ARG A 217 3.65 -26.22 -3.61
C ARG A 217 3.17 -24.77 -3.61
N PHE A 218 3.15 -24.11 -2.45
CA PHE A 218 2.61 -22.77 -2.27
C PHE A 218 3.68 -21.73 -1.91
N ALA A 219 4.75 -22.16 -1.26
CA ALA A 219 5.81 -21.28 -0.79
C ALA A 219 6.39 -20.43 -1.94
N GLY A 220 6.30 -19.11 -1.80
CA GLY A 220 6.79 -18.13 -2.77
C GLY A 220 5.98 -18.07 -4.08
N ARG A 221 4.80 -18.70 -4.16
CA ARG A 221 3.95 -18.74 -5.36
C ARG A 221 2.62 -18.01 -5.22
N LEU A 222 2.19 -17.74 -4.00
CA LEU A 222 0.92 -17.05 -3.76
C LEU A 222 1.04 -15.58 -4.14
N ALA A 223 0.09 -15.11 -4.92
CA ALA A 223 0.02 -13.73 -5.43
C ALA A 223 -1.32 -13.10 -5.08
N ASP A 224 -1.30 -11.78 -4.85
CA ASP A 224 -2.51 -10.99 -4.66
C ASP A 224 -3.40 -11.03 -5.91
N LEU A 225 -4.72 -10.98 -5.72
CA LEU A 225 -5.63 -10.68 -6.80
C LEU A 225 -5.35 -9.26 -7.32
N ASP A 226 -5.33 -9.14 -8.65
CA ASP A 226 -5.29 -7.83 -9.33
C ASP A 226 -6.48 -7.72 -10.30
N PRO A 227 -7.68 -7.33 -9.79
CA PRO A 227 -8.90 -7.26 -10.59
C PRO A 227 -8.77 -6.42 -11.88
N PRO A 228 -7.99 -5.32 -11.92
CA PRO A 228 -7.67 -4.60 -13.15
C PRO A 228 -7.08 -5.46 -14.27
N MET A 229 -6.44 -6.59 -13.98
CA MET A 229 -5.85 -7.50 -14.97
C MET A 229 -6.82 -8.55 -15.51
N GLN A 230 -7.99 -8.69 -14.91
CA GLN A 230 -9.00 -9.66 -15.35
C GLN A 230 -9.46 -9.34 -16.78
N GLY A 231 -9.37 -10.37 -17.66
CA GLY A 231 -9.64 -10.29 -19.10
C GLY A 231 -8.40 -10.55 -19.96
N TYR A 232 -7.19 -10.33 -19.44
CA TYR A 232 -5.97 -10.76 -20.13
C TYR A 232 -5.85 -12.29 -20.12
N GLY A 233 -5.49 -12.88 -21.27
CA GLY A 233 -5.39 -14.33 -21.39
C GLY A 233 -4.43 -14.96 -20.40
N TRP A 234 -3.27 -14.33 -20.17
CA TRP A 234 -2.28 -14.81 -19.21
C TRP A 234 -2.78 -14.78 -17.76
N TYR A 235 -3.58 -13.75 -17.36
CA TYR A 235 -4.10 -13.61 -16.00
C TYR A 235 -5.26 -14.57 -15.73
N ASP A 236 -6.16 -14.72 -16.71
CA ASP A 236 -7.33 -15.59 -16.58
C ASP A 236 -6.96 -17.07 -16.57
N ALA A 237 -5.81 -17.43 -17.15
CA ALA A 237 -5.27 -18.79 -17.13
C ALA A 237 -4.58 -19.19 -15.82
N LEU A 238 -4.29 -18.23 -14.92
CA LEU A 238 -3.62 -18.53 -13.65
C LEU A 238 -4.51 -19.34 -12.72
N PRO A 239 -3.93 -20.34 -12.01
CA PRO A 239 -4.64 -21.06 -10.96
C PRO A 239 -5.03 -20.10 -9.82
N ARG A 240 -6.17 -20.38 -9.17
CA ARG A 240 -6.71 -19.57 -8.08
C ARG A 240 -7.06 -20.43 -6.89
N VAL A 241 -6.65 -20.00 -5.69
CA VAL A 241 -7.20 -20.54 -4.45
C VAL A 241 -8.62 -20.00 -4.29
N THR A 242 -9.59 -20.87 -4.36
CA THR A 242 -11.02 -20.54 -4.35
C THR A 242 -11.74 -20.97 -3.07
N GLY A 243 -11.08 -21.78 -2.24
CA GLY A 243 -11.59 -22.23 -0.97
C GLY A 243 -10.45 -22.55 -0.01
N VAL A 244 -10.63 -22.11 1.24
CA VAL A 244 -9.74 -22.44 2.36
C VAL A 244 -10.61 -22.77 3.56
N HIS A 245 -10.36 -23.94 4.17
CA HIS A 245 -11.02 -24.31 5.42
C HIS A 245 -10.09 -25.20 6.25
N PHE A 246 -10.32 -25.21 7.56
CA PHE A 246 -9.60 -26.08 8.50
C PHE A 246 -10.46 -27.25 8.93
N ALA A 247 -9.83 -28.38 9.17
CA ALA A 247 -10.41 -29.50 9.91
C ALA A 247 -9.50 -29.86 11.07
N PHE A 248 -10.09 -30.07 12.23
CA PHE A 248 -9.37 -30.62 13.40
C PHE A 248 -10.04 -31.90 13.88
N GLU A 249 -9.23 -32.79 14.43
CA GLU A 249 -9.67 -34.02 15.08
C GLU A 249 -9.50 -33.85 16.59
N LEU A 250 -10.56 -34.17 17.35
CA LEU A 250 -10.56 -34.16 18.80
C LEU A 250 -11.35 -35.36 19.30
N ASN A 251 -10.72 -36.25 20.08
CA ASN A 251 -11.34 -37.48 20.64
C ASN A 251 -12.00 -38.36 19.55
N GLY A 252 -11.40 -38.43 18.36
CA GLY A 252 -11.91 -39.21 17.23
C GLY A 252 -13.10 -38.57 16.48
N ALA A 253 -13.51 -37.35 16.83
CA ALA A 253 -14.47 -36.56 16.08
C ALA A 253 -13.77 -35.53 15.21
N ILE A 254 -14.18 -35.40 13.95
CA ILE A 254 -13.65 -34.39 13.03
C ILE A 254 -14.66 -33.26 12.92
N SER A 255 -14.17 -32.03 13.11
CA SER A 255 -14.92 -30.80 12.90
C SER A 255 -14.21 -29.94 11.84
N THR A 256 -15.00 -29.28 11.00
CA THR A 256 -14.48 -28.37 9.97
C THR A 256 -14.97 -26.96 10.22
N PHE A 257 -14.19 -25.96 9.87
CA PHE A 257 -14.61 -24.56 9.95
C PHE A 257 -13.97 -23.74 8.82
N ASP A 258 -14.69 -22.72 8.41
CA ASP A 258 -14.28 -21.69 7.47
C ASP A 258 -14.60 -20.30 8.03
N ALA A 259 -14.47 -19.25 7.24
CA ALA A 259 -14.58 -17.87 7.71
C ALA A 259 -15.98 -17.42 8.19
N GLY A 260 -17.01 -18.27 8.21
CA GLY A 260 -18.32 -17.69 8.50
C GLY A 260 -19.45 -18.60 8.96
N ASP A 261 -19.49 -19.87 8.55
CA ASP A 261 -20.76 -20.60 8.65
C ASP A 261 -20.80 -21.81 9.59
N ASN A 262 -19.66 -22.31 10.03
CA ASN A 262 -19.59 -23.52 10.85
C ASN A 262 -18.56 -23.36 11.98
N VAL A 263 -18.91 -22.54 12.95
CA VAL A 263 -18.02 -22.33 14.09
C VAL A 263 -18.21 -23.45 15.09
N PRO A 264 -17.21 -24.33 15.31
CA PRO A 264 -17.33 -25.42 16.26
C PRO A 264 -17.28 -24.88 17.71
N GLU A 265 -18.08 -25.49 18.59
CA GLU A 265 -17.91 -25.30 20.02
C GLU A 265 -16.63 -26.03 20.50
N ILE A 266 -15.55 -25.28 20.68
CA ILE A 266 -14.28 -25.80 21.17
C ILE A 266 -13.64 -24.77 22.09
N GLU A 267 -12.94 -25.21 23.11
CA GLU A 267 -12.06 -24.37 23.93
C GLU A 267 -10.66 -24.32 23.33
N SER A 268 -9.89 -23.28 23.67
CA SER A 268 -8.48 -23.16 23.28
C SER A 268 -7.66 -24.31 23.85
N GLY A 269 -6.83 -24.94 23.01
CA GLY A 269 -5.98 -26.03 23.46
C GLY A 269 -5.49 -26.97 22.35
N PRO A 270 -4.80 -28.05 22.73
CA PRO A 270 -4.30 -29.06 21.80
C PRO A 270 -5.43 -29.91 21.19
N VAL A 271 -5.27 -30.27 19.93
CA VAL A 271 -6.14 -31.22 19.18
C VAL A 271 -5.32 -32.39 18.67
N ASP A 272 -5.98 -33.52 18.37
CA ASP A 272 -5.30 -34.75 17.91
C ASP A 272 -4.70 -34.59 16.51
N GLY A 273 -5.32 -33.74 15.66
CA GLY A 273 -4.85 -33.41 14.32
C GLY A 273 -5.46 -32.10 13.83
N LEU A 274 -4.70 -31.35 13.04
CA LEU A 274 -5.15 -30.11 12.41
C LEU A 274 -4.66 -30.06 10.96
N THR A 275 -5.59 -29.89 10.03
CA THR A 275 -5.33 -29.90 8.59
C THR A 275 -5.99 -28.70 7.94
N LEU A 276 -5.24 -28.00 7.12
CA LEU A 276 -5.72 -26.97 6.21
C LEU A 276 -6.08 -27.62 4.87
N PHE A 277 -7.27 -27.36 4.37
CA PHE A 277 -7.72 -27.74 3.04
C PHE A 277 -7.69 -26.50 2.16
N VAL A 278 -7.10 -26.65 0.98
CA VAL A 278 -6.94 -25.56 0.01
C VAL A 278 -7.46 -26.02 -1.34
N ASP A 279 -8.54 -25.41 -1.80
CA ASP A 279 -9.13 -25.68 -3.10
C ASP A 279 -8.49 -24.75 -4.14
N VAL A 280 -7.80 -25.34 -5.11
CA VAL A 280 -7.17 -24.62 -6.22
C VAL A 280 -7.92 -24.91 -7.50
N SER A 281 -8.48 -23.89 -8.11
CA SER A 281 -9.17 -23.97 -9.39
C SER A 281 -8.24 -23.51 -10.52
N ALA A 282 -8.09 -24.37 -11.53
CA ALA A 282 -7.43 -24.10 -12.80
C ALA A 282 -8.31 -24.63 -13.92
N ALA A 283 -7.86 -25.58 -14.73
CA ALA A 283 -8.71 -26.34 -15.67
C ALA A 283 -9.70 -27.27 -14.93
N THR A 284 -9.30 -27.76 -13.76
CA THR A 284 -10.11 -28.56 -12.81
C THR A 284 -9.86 -28.02 -11.41
N THR A 285 -10.79 -28.22 -10.48
CA THR A 285 -10.56 -27.90 -9.07
C THR A 285 -9.91 -29.10 -8.40
N GLU A 286 -8.83 -28.83 -7.66
CA GLU A 286 -8.07 -29.82 -6.89
C GLU A 286 -7.98 -29.34 -5.44
N THR A 287 -8.25 -30.23 -4.49
CA THR A 287 -8.14 -29.94 -3.05
C THR A 287 -6.82 -30.47 -2.52
N PHE A 288 -6.02 -29.61 -1.91
CA PHE A 288 -4.78 -29.94 -1.25
C PHE A 288 -4.97 -29.98 0.26
N MET A 289 -4.38 -30.97 0.91
CA MET A 289 -4.37 -31.14 2.36
C MET A 289 -3.00 -30.77 2.87
N VAL A 290 -2.93 -29.77 3.75
CA VAL A 290 -1.69 -29.24 4.32
C VAL A 290 -1.75 -29.38 5.84
N PRO A 291 -0.79 -30.04 6.50
CA PRO A 291 -0.72 -30.04 7.96
C PRO A 291 -0.61 -28.62 8.49
N ALA A 292 -1.51 -28.23 9.37
CA ALA A 292 -1.50 -26.91 9.98
C ALA A 292 -1.00 -26.99 11.44
N PRO A 293 -0.11 -26.09 11.86
CA PRO A 293 0.35 -26.08 13.25
C PRO A 293 -0.66 -25.47 14.20
N VAL A 294 -1.42 -24.47 13.76
CA VAL A 294 -2.37 -23.69 14.56
C VAL A 294 -3.53 -23.19 13.71
N ALA A 295 -4.68 -22.99 14.33
CA ALA A 295 -5.79 -22.21 13.77
C ALA A 295 -6.43 -21.36 14.87
N ILE A 296 -6.92 -20.18 14.46
CA ILE A 296 -7.63 -19.23 15.33
C ILE A 296 -9.07 -19.17 14.86
N ILE A 297 -10.01 -19.34 15.80
CA ILE A 297 -11.44 -19.46 15.53
C ILE A 297 -12.17 -18.35 16.27
N PHE A 298 -13.09 -17.68 15.60
CA PHE A 298 -14.01 -16.68 16.18
C PHE A 298 -15.46 -17.09 15.95
N ASP A 299 -16.37 -16.58 16.80
CA ASP A 299 -17.80 -16.87 16.68
C ASP A 299 -18.44 -16.15 15.50
N ASP A 300 -17.90 -15.00 15.12
CA ASP A 300 -18.26 -14.30 13.89
C ASP A 300 -17.01 -13.85 13.16
N GLY A 301 -17.07 -13.76 11.84
CA GLY A 301 -15.91 -13.37 11.00
C GLY A 301 -15.64 -11.85 10.98
N TRP A 302 -16.38 -11.03 11.76
CA TRP A 302 -16.33 -9.58 11.69
C TRP A 302 -15.63 -8.93 12.88
N HIS A 303 -15.70 -9.58 14.06
CA HIS A 303 -15.13 -9.05 15.29
C HIS A 303 -14.07 -10.00 15.84
N CYS A 304 -12.83 -9.77 15.43
CA CYS A 304 -11.71 -10.57 15.87
C CYS A 304 -11.06 -9.94 17.12
N CYS A 305 -11.78 -9.99 18.26
CA CYS A 305 -11.21 -9.55 19.53
C CYS A 305 -10.33 -10.64 20.16
N LEU A 306 -9.25 -10.23 20.80
CA LEU A 306 -8.27 -11.16 21.39
C LEU A 306 -8.92 -12.07 22.46
N GLU A 307 -9.85 -11.53 23.24
CA GLU A 307 -10.55 -12.26 24.32
C GLU A 307 -11.48 -13.35 23.78
N ASP A 308 -11.98 -13.18 22.53
CA ASP A 308 -12.91 -14.12 21.91
C ASP A 308 -12.19 -15.17 21.05
N ALA A 309 -10.86 -15.03 20.89
CA ALA A 309 -10.05 -15.93 20.08
C ALA A 309 -9.95 -17.32 20.71
N ARG A 310 -10.45 -18.34 20.01
CA ARG A 310 -10.24 -19.74 20.34
C ARG A 310 -9.11 -20.30 19.51
N ILE A 311 -8.05 -20.74 20.17
CA ILE A 311 -6.79 -21.13 19.55
C ILE A 311 -6.63 -22.64 19.67
N VAL A 312 -6.62 -23.35 18.53
CA VAL A 312 -6.37 -24.77 18.48
C VAL A 312 -5.03 -25.06 17.80
N PHE A 313 -4.29 -26.02 18.30
CA PHE A 313 -2.97 -26.38 17.75
C PHE A 313 -2.72 -27.89 17.82
N ALA A 314 -2.04 -28.42 16.78
CA ALA A 314 -1.76 -29.85 16.72
C ALA A 314 -0.68 -30.30 17.72
N SER A 315 0.31 -29.45 17.99
CA SER A 315 1.36 -29.68 18.98
C SER A 315 2.05 -28.37 19.36
N PRO A 316 2.37 -28.12 20.66
CA PRO A 316 3.10 -26.93 21.07
C PRO A 316 4.55 -26.87 20.55
N LYS A 317 5.04 -27.93 19.89
CA LYS A 317 6.36 -27.96 19.25
C LYS A 317 6.36 -27.44 17.82
N LEU A 318 5.18 -27.26 17.21
CA LEU A 318 5.03 -26.84 15.82
C LEU A 318 4.93 -25.32 15.66
N ILE A 319 4.68 -24.62 16.77
CA ILE A 319 4.57 -23.17 16.81
C ILE A 319 5.18 -22.67 18.12
N SER A 320 5.92 -21.58 18.08
CA SER A 320 6.44 -20.89 19.26
C SER A 320 5.45 -19.84 19.78
N ALA A 321 5.60 -19.41 21.03
CA ALA A 321 4.78 -18.35 21.59
C ALA A 321 4.90 -17.04 20.80
N ASN A 322 6.09 -16.69 20.32
CA ASN A 322 6.27 -15.50 19.48
C ASN A 322 5.53 -15.61 18.14
N GLU A 323 5.63 -16.75 17.42
CA GLU A 323 4.89 -16.97 16.17
C GLU A 323 3.38 -16.91 16.39
N LEU A 324 2.88 -17.38 17.54
CA LEU A 324 1.47 -17.26 17.88
C LEU A 324 1.08 -15.81 18.18
N VAL A 325 1.92 -15.03 18.84
CA VAL A 325 1.71 -13.58 19.05
C VAL A 325 1.63 -12.86 17.72
N ASP A 326 2.54 -13.13 16.78
CA ASP A 326 2.53 -12.50 15.44
C ASP A 326 1.22 -12.82 14.69
N LEU A 327 0.72 -14.06 14.82
CA LEU A 327 -0.58 -14.45 14.21
C LEU A 327 -1.76 -13.73 14.87
N LEU A 328 -1.75 -13.61 16.21
CA LEU A 328 -2.79 -12.90 16.96
C LEU A 328 -2.77 -11.40 16.65
N GLU A 329 -1.59 -10.81 16.52
CA GLU A 329 -1.44 -9.41 16.09
C GLU A 329 -2.07 -9.19 14.72
N GLY A 330 -1.66 -9.97 13.72
CA GLY A 330 -2.20 -9.87 12.36
C GLY A 330 -3.70 -10.14 12.27
N THR A 331 -4.25 -10.91 13.21
CA THR A 331 -5.66 -11.30 13.20
C THR A 331 -6.56 -10.35 14.01
N CYS A 332 -6.08 -9.85 15.16
CA CYS A 332 -6.93 -9.21 16.17
C CYS A 332 -6.54 -7.75 16.45
N PHE A 333 -5.28 -7.33 16.20
CA PHE A 333 -4.88 -5.99 16.54
C PHE A 333 -5.53 -4.96 15.61
N SER A 334 -6.46 -4.19 16.17
CA SER A 334 -7.14 -3.08 15.47
C SER A 334 -7.20 -1.88 16.43
N PRO A 335 -6.25 -0.93 16.31
CA PRO A 335 -6.16 0.18 17.24
C PRO A 335 -7.35 1.14 17.09
N SER A 336 -7.85 1.67 18.21
CA SER A 336 -8.88 2.69 18.18
C SER A 336 -8.29 4.01 17.68
N THR A 337 -9.02 4.66 16.77
CA THR A 337 -8.71 5.99 16.24
C THR A 337 -9.52 7.10 16.91
N GLU A 338 -10.24 6.80 17.99
CA GLU A 338 -11.03 7.79 18.72
C GLU A 338 -10.11 8.86 19.33
N ARG A 339 -10.65 10.07 19.47
CA ARG A 339 -9.85 11.26 19.85
C ARG A 339 -9.22 11.17 21.24
N ASP A 340 -9.79 10.37 22.12
CA ASP A 340 -9.37 10.15 23.51
C ASP A 340 -8.73 8.77 23.73
N ALA A 341 -8.52 8.01 22.64
CA ALA A 341 -7.78 6.77 22.71
C ALA A 341 -6.29 7.01 23.02
N ASP A 342 -5.64 6.02 23.63
CA ASP A 342 -4.19 6.01 23.80
C ASP A 342 -3.47 6.05 22.45
N SER A 343 -2.17 6.37 22.45
CA SER A 343 -1.37 6.33 21.22
C SER A 343 -1.35 4.92 20.63
N TRP A 344 -1.12 4.83 19.32
CA TRP A 344 -0.99 3.55 18.63
C TRP A 344 0.03 2.64 19.32
N GLU A 345 1.19 3.20 19.69
CA GLU A 345 2.26 2.46 20.36
C GLU A 345 1.82 1.91 21.73
N ALA A 346 1.07 2.69 22.51
CA ALA A 346 0.58 2.23 23.81
C ALA A 346 -0.46 1.12 23.67
N GLN A 347 -1.40 1.25 22.72
CA GLN A 347 -2.38 0.21 22.41
C GLN A 347 -1.69 -1.07 21.93
N HIS A 348 -0.68 -0.94 21.07
CA HIS A 348 0.09 -2.06 20.54
C HIS A 348 0.88 -2.77 21.64
N ASP A 349 1.59 -2.03 22.51
CA ASP A 349 2.35 -2.61 23.61
C ASP A 349 1.45 -3.39 24.57
N HIS A 350 0.25 -2.87 24.89
CA HIS A 350 -0.73 -3.59 25.72
C HIS A 350 -1.22 -4.86 25.01
N PHE A 351 -1.61 -4.77 23.74
CA PHE A 351 -2.06 -5.93 22.98
C PHE A 351 -1.01 -7.03 22.93
N ILE A 352 0.24 -6.69 22.63
CA ILE A 352 1.35 -7.65 22.56
C ILE A 352 1.62 -8.31 23.93
N ALA A 353 1.46 -7.56 25.03
CA ALA A 353 1.59 -8.13 26.37
C ALA A 353 0.49 -9.18 26.66
N ASP A 354 -0.77 -8.88 26.34
CA ASP A 354 -1.91 -9.76 26.52
C ASP A 354 -1.83 -11.00 25.60
N ALA A 355 -1.50 -10.80 24.32
CA ALA A 355 -1.31 -11.88 23.36
C ALA A 355 -0.17 -12.83 23.80
N ARG A 356 0.91 -12.30 24.36
CA ARG A 356 2.03 -13.10 24.88
C ARG A 356 1.66 -13.89 26.12
N GLU A 357 0.84 -13.32 27.03
CA GLU A 357 0.32 -14.07 28.20
C GLU A 357 -0.52 -15.26 27.73
N ILE A 358 -1.43 -15.06 26.76
CA ILE A 358 -2.25 -16.13 26.17
C ILE A 358 -1.38 -17.19 25.48
N ALA A 359 -0.48 -16.78 24.61
CA ALA A 359 0.37 -17.70 23.86
C ALA A 359 1.26 -18.55 24.77
N THR A 360 1.88 -17.93 25.79
CA THR A 360 2.73 -18.63 26.75
C THR A 360 1.92 -19.59 27.61
N SER A 361 0.73 -19.18 28.07
CA SER A 361 -0.15 -20.05 28.86
C SER A 361 -0.56 -21.29 28.09
N LEU A 362 -0.94 -21.15 26.81
CA LEU A 362 -1.39 -22.25 25.98
C LEU A 362 -0.27 -23.22 25.57
N LEU A 363 0.92 -22.70 25.24
CA LEU A 363 2.00 -23.50 24.67
C LEU A 363 3.02 -23.99 25.69
N GLU A 364 3.28 -23.21 26.76
CA GLU A 364 4.33 -23.47 27.74
C GLU A 364 3.77 -23.75 29.13
N GLY A 365 2.50 -23.46 29.40
CA GLY A 365 1.79 -23.72 30.64
C GLY A 365 1.72 -22.51 31.57
N GLU A 366 0.89 -22.65 32.62
CA GLU A 366 0.58 -21.58 33.59
C GLU A 366 1.78 -21.00 34.32
N ASP A 367 2.77 -21.85 34.69
CA ASP A 367 3.98 -21.39 35.37
C ASP A 367 4.82 -20.47 34.49
N ALA A 368 4.94 -20.77 33.19
CA ALA A 368 5.65 -19.93 32.22
C ALA A 368 4.90 -18.61 31.99
N ALA A 369 3.59 -18.65 31.89
CA ALA A 369 2.75 -17.47 31.76
C ALA A 369 2.87 -16.55 33.00
N LEU A 370 2.88 -17.11 34.20
CA LEU A 370 3.10 -16.33 35.41
C LEU A 370 4.45 -15.62 35.42
N ILE A 371 5.50 -16.30 34.96
CA ILE A 371 6.85 -15.71 34.84
C ILE A 371 6.85 -14.57 33.83
N GLU A 372 6.20 -14.75 32.70
CA GLU A 372 6.13 -13.72 31.63
C GLU A 372 5.33 -12.50 32.10
N LYS A 373 4.21 -12.71 32.78
CA LYS A 373 3.42 -11.63 33.37
C LYS A 373 4.22 -10.86 34.43
N ALA A 374 4.94 -11.56 35.30
CA ALA A 374 5.81 -10.91 36.26
C ALA A 374 6.95 -10.12 35.59
N ARG A 375 7.53 -10.64 34.50
CA ARG A 375 8.56 -9.97 33.71
C ARG A 375 8.02 -8.66 33.10
N ASN A 376 6.85 -8.69 32.49
CA ASN A 376 6.22 -7.51 31.88
C ASN A 376 5.98 -6.42 32.93
N ILE A 377 5.38 -6.76 34.07
CA ILE A 377 5.14 -5.81 35.16
C ILE A 377 6.46 -5.19 35.67
N LEU A 378 7.52 -6.00 35.79
CA LEU A 378 8.83 -5.53 36.28
C LEU A 378 9.52 -4.64 35.22
N ASP A 379 9.39 -4.96 33.93
CA ASP A 379 9.97 -4.14 32.86
C ASP A 379 9.26 -2.79 32.75
N GLU A 380 7.94 -2.74 32.75
CA GLU A 380 7.16 -1.52 32.65
C GLU A 380 7.26 -0.61 33.88
N ARG A 381 7.21 -1.20 35.09
CA ARG A 381 7.02 -0.42 36.30
C ARG A 381 8.27 -0.31 37.21
N VAL A 382 9.25 -1.18 37.05
CA VAL A 382 10.40 -1.25 37.96
C VAL A 382 11.70 -0.90 37.27
N ARG A 383 11.92 -1.33 36.05
CA ARG A 383 13.15 -1.14 35.27
C ARG A 383 13.66 0.29 35.27
N TRP A 384 12.77 1.26 35.14
CA TRP A 384 13.09 2.68 35.05
C TRP A 384 13.63 3.29 36.35
N PHE A 385 13.35 2.67 37.48
CA PHE A 385 13.85 3.08 38.78
C PHE A 385 15.25 2.55 39.09
N ILE A 386 15.75 1.60 38.30
CA ILE A 386 17.06 0.96 38.53
C ILE A 386 18.14 1.88 37.94
N PRO A 387 19.10 2.38 38.76
CA PRO A 387 20.18 3.23 38.25
C PRO A 387 21.08 2.46 37.27
N LYS A 388 21.62 3.16 36.27
CA LYS A 388 22.53 2.57 35.28
C LYS A 388 23.71 1.85 36.00
N GLY A 389 24.00 0.63 35.56
CA GLY A 389 25.09 -0.20 36.10
C GLY A 389 24.80 -0.92 37.42
N ARG A 390 23.55 -0.85 37.87
CA ARG A 390 23.11 -1.61 39.05
C ARG A 390 22.11 -2.70 38.66
N THR A 391 21.98 -3.75 39.47
CA THR A 391 21.04 -4.84 39.28
C THR A 391 20.14 -4.95 40.49
N LEU A 392 18.84 -4.98 40.29
CA LEU A 392 17.84 -5.30 41.30
C LEU A 392 17.55 -6.80 41.28
N HIS A 393 17.73 -7.46 42.42
CA HIS A 393 17.29 -8.83 42.61
C HIS A 393 15.97 -8.81 43.37
N ALA A 394 14.98 -9.54 42.87
CA ALA A 394 13.68 -9.70 43.50
C ALA A 394 13.41 -11.19 43.74
N ALA A 395 13.02 -11.55 44.93
CA ALA A 395 12.48 -12.84 45.27
C ALA A 395 11.04 -12.62 45.74
N ILE A 396 10.07 -13.15 44.98
CA ILE A 396 8.64 -12.93 45.22
C ILE A 396 8.04 -14.28 45.60
N GLY A 397 7.47 -14.36 46.78
CA GLY A 397 6.72 -15.52 47.24
C GLY A 397 5.35 -15.11 47.73
N HIS A 398 4.46 -16.09 47.97
CA HIS A 398 3.10 -15.82 48.45
C HIS A 398 3.12 -15.00 49.77
N ASP A 399 4.09 -15.22 50.63
CA ASP A 399 4.17 -14.62 51.97
C ASP A 399 4.99 -13.33 52.01
N GLY A 400 5.60 -12.90 50.90
CA GLY A 400 6.38 -11.67 50.90
C GLY A 400 7.26 -11.43 49.68
N LEU A 401 7.87 -10.25 49.70
CA LEU A 401 8.75 -9.75 48.63
C LEU A 401 10.11 -9.35 49.29
N GLU A 402 11.19 -9.96 48.82
CA GLU A 402 12.54 -9.55 49.18
C GLU A 402 13.23 -8.83 48.01
N LEU A 403 13.75 -7.64 48.27
CA LEU A 403 14.44 -6.83 47.25
C LEU A 403 15.89 -6.56 47.70
N ARG A 404 16.83 -6.78 46.80
CA ARG A 404 18.23 -6.45 46.98
C ARG A 404 18.77 -5.72 45.74
N LEU A 405 19.37 -4.54 45.96
CA LEU A 405 20.02 -3.78 44.90
C LEU A 405 21.54 -3.94 45.03
N ASP A 406 22.18 -4.48 43.97
CA ASP A 406 23.64 -4.61 43.99
C ASP A 406 24.34 -3.25 43.98
N PRO A 407 25.50 -3.13 44.68
CA PRO A 407 26.29 -1.90 44.64
C PRO A 407 26.73 -1.60 43.18
N ALA A 408 26.90 -0.32 42.85
CA ALA A 408 27.44 0.06 41.56
C ALA A 408 28.82 -0.57 41.35
N ARG A 409 29.03 -1.26 40.21
CA ARG A 409 30.38 -1.71 39.84
C ARG A 409 31.27 -0.47 39.75
N PRO A 410 32.45 -0.45 40.42
CA PRO A 410 33.39 0.64 40.21
C PRO A 410 33.75 0.68 38.74
N ALA A 411 33.71 1.87 38.11
CA ALA A 411 34.17 2.07 36.77
C ALA A 411 35.59 1.50 36.68
N THR A 412 35.76 0.44 35.87
CA THR A 412 37.08 -0.12 35.57
C THR A 412 37.90 1.00 34.98
N GLY A 413 39.00 1.35 35.69
CA GLY A 413 39.83 2.50 35.41
C GLY A 413 40.30 2.52 33.95
N VAL A 414 40.31 3.71 33.44
CA VAL A 414 41.05 4.08 32.23
C VAL A 414 42.52 3.72 32.56
N GLU A 415 43.10 2.76 31.86
CA GLU A 415 44.56 2.57 31.82
C GLU A 415 45.14 3.85 31.22
N VAL A 416 45.76 4.64 32.11
CA VAL A 416 46.62 5.74 31.69
C VAL A 416 47.86 5.07 31.11
N ILE A 417 48.00 5.07 29.79
CA ILE A 417 49.25 4.74 29.15
C ILE A 417 50.18 5.92 29.47
N GLU A 418 51.08 5.75 30.46
CA GLU A 418 52.27 6.62 30.66
C GLU A 418 53.17 6.48 29.44
N GLU A 419 53.19 7.49 28.57
CA GLU A 419 54.31 7.69 27.67
C GLU A 419 55.53 8.05 28.49
N THR A 420 56.50 7.12 28.52
CA THR A 420 57.81 7.37 29.09
C THR A 420 58.73 8.04 28.06
N PRO A 421 59.60 8.99 28.41
CA PRO A 421 60.32 9.95 27.56
C PRO A 421 61.41 9.32 26.62
#